data_4018bf1809af4830f3e2ef3b44ba0ce6
#
_entry.id   4018bf1809af4830f3e2ef3b44ba0ce6
#
_cell.length_a   1.000
_cell.length_b   1.000
_cell.length_c   1.000
_cell.angle_alpha   90.00
_cell.angle_beta   90.00
_cell.angle_gamma   90.00
#
_symmetry.space_group_name_H-M   'P 1'
#
loop_
_entity.id
_entity.type
_entity.pdbx_description
1 polymer ?
#
loop_
_entity_poly.entity_id
_entity_poly.type
_entity_poly.pdbx_seq_one_letter_code
_entity_poly.pdbx_strand_id
1 'polypeptide(L)'
;LMPQAWKWITELTNKWGCRFCLCSGTSFKFWENPGFTKISYAQVFPLITRDFSKKLEKFERDRVRLEVLGQSVPHFMNASECVNYLDRFHGSRLVVFNTVRSAALFAKILRDRGYDVLHLSTALTPDDRESVIHEVKQRLDNRSNYIRSWTLVATSCIECGMDFSFHYGFCELCSLESYYQLSGRISRNDEYEDGTLTCFTITADGFGIHPDFEIAREVFTKQIHSGRLSDLTITDAVSESFDMQIKSMGGLSDEICKLDRGRNFADVAKKFRVISDDTITVIAKPELIEKLHAGKSVT
;
A
#
# COMPACT_ATOMS: atom_id res chain seq x y z
N LEU A 1 -11.81 13.23 3.28
CA LEU A 1 -12.80 12.31 2.72
C LEU A 1 -13.47 11.45 3.79
N MET A 2 -12.70 10.75 4.64
CA MET A 2 -13.22 9.81 5.65
C MET A 2 -14.30 10.37 6.57
N PRO A 3 -14.20 11.60 7.13
CA PRO A 3 -15.27 12.17 7.96
C PRO A 3 -16.61 12.25 7.26
N GLN A 4 -16.63 12.64 5.98
CA GLN A 4 -17.86 12.72 5.20
C GLN A 4 -18.42 11.33 4.85
N ALA A 5 -17.56 10.39 4.47
CA ALA A 5 -17.99 9.01 4.22
C ALA A 5 -18.61 8.39 5.48
N TRP A 6 -17.98 8.59 6.64
CA TRP A 6 -18.52 8.14 7.92
C TRP A 6 -19.88 8.75 8.25
N LYS A 7 -20.03 10.06 8.03
CA LYS A 7 -21.32 10.75 8.20
C LYS A 7 -22.40 10.11 7.34
N TRP A 8 -22.16 9.87 6.06
CA TRP A 8 -23.14 9.22 5.18
C TRP A 8 -23.48 7.79 5.62
N ILE A 9 -22.48 6.97 5.96
CA ILE A 9 -22.68 5.61 6.47
C ILE A 9 -23.60 5.65 7.71
N THR A 10 -23.32 6.53 8.66
CA THR A 10 -24.10 6.64 9.89
C THR A 10 -25.53 7.15 9.65
N GLU A 11 -25.71 8.11 8.74
CA GLU A 11 -27.03 8.59 8.35
C GLU A 11 -27.85 7.51 7.65
N LEU A 12 -27.28 6.77 6.71
CA LEU A 12 -27.94 5.66 6.03
C LEU A 12 -28.30 4.54 7.01
N THR A 13 -27.42 4.24 7.97
CA THR A 13 -27.69 3.26 9.02
C THR A 13 -28.84 3.70 9.93
N ASN A 14 -28.77 4.93 10.45
CA ASN A 14 -29.67 5.41 11.49
C ASN A 14 -31.06 5.81 10.95
N LYS A 15 -31.12 6.37 9.74
CA LYS A 15 -32.37 6.90 9.17
C LYS A 15 -33.02 5.96 8.17
N TRP A 16 -32.25 5.13 7.47
CA TRP A 16 -32.72 4.29 6.36
C TRP A 16 -32.63 2.79 6.66
N GLY A 17 -32.11 2.42 7.84
CA GLY A 17 -31.97 1.02 8.22
C GLY A 17 -30.93 0.23 7.42
N CYS A 18 -30.05 0.90 6.68
CA CYS A 18 -28.98 0.25 5.93
C CYS A 18 -28.02 -0.47 6.88
N ARG A 19 -27.41 -1.56 6.40
CA ARG A 19 -26.37 -2.30 7.12
C ARG A 19 -25.10 -2.25 6.30
N PHE A 20 -23.97 -1.94 6.95
CA PHE A 20 -22.65 -1.87 6.35
C PHE A 20 -21.72 -2.89 6.99
N CYS A 21 -20.96 -3.59 6.16
CA CYS A 21 -19.89 -4.46 6.60
C CYS A 21 -18.57 -3.81 6.18
N LEU A 22 -17.72 -3.48 7.16
CA LEU A 22 -16.40 -2.91 6.93
C LEU A 22 -15.37 -4.05 6.98
N CYS A 23 -14.72 -4.33 5.85
CA CYS A 23 -13.72 -5.39 5.71
C CYS A 23 -12.41 -4.82 5.18
N SER A 24 -11.30 -5.14 5.84
CA SER A 24 -9.95 -4.80 5.38
C SER A 24 -8.96 -5.75 6.02
N GLY A 25 -7.86 -6.08 5.31
CA GLY A 25 -6.73 -6.81 5.90
C GLY A 25 -5.97 -6.00 6.96
N THR A 26 -6.07 -4.68 6.90
CA THR A 26 -5.49 -3.72 7.86
C THR A 26 -6.58 -2.82 8.41
N SER A 27 -7.64 -3.41 8.98
CA SER A 27 -8.73 -2.62 9.54
C SER A 27 -8.26 -1.86 10.78
N PHE A 28 -8.69 -0.62 10.91
CA PHE A 28 -8.42 0.22 12.06
C PHE A 28 -9.72 0.84 12.57
N LYS A 29 -9.76 1.13 13.88
CA LYS A 29 -10.98 1.54 14.60
C LYS A 29 -11.17 3.06 14.54
N PHE A 30 -11.20 3.64 13.34
CA PHE A 30 -11.34 5.10 13.16
C PHE A 30 -12.58 5.66 13.84
N TRP A 31 -13.66 4.87 13.94
CA TRP A 31 -14.92 5.26 14.59
C TRP A 31 -14.79 5.45 16.10
N GLU A 32 -13.73 4.96 16.74
CA GLU A 32 -13.42 5.20 18.15
C GLU A 32 -12.71 6.54 18.37
N ASN A 33 -12.16 7.14 17.31
CA ASN A 33 -11.47 8.43 17.39
C ASN A 33 -12.49 9.55 17.73
N PRO A 34 -12.20 10.41 18.74
CA PRO A 34 -13.10 11.50 19.16
C PRO A 34 -13.47 12.49 18.05
N GLY A 35 -12.63 12.67 17.04
CA GLY A 35 -12.91 13.52 15.89
C GLY A 35 -14.06 12.98 15.04
N PHE A 36 -14.11 11.67 14.83
CA PHE A 36 -15.20 11.03 14.09
C PHE A 36 -16.50 10.95 14.90
N THR A 37 -16.43 10.63 16.19
CA THR A 37 -17.62 10.55 17.05
C THR A 37 -18.32 11.90 17.20
N LYS A 38 -17.58 13.02 17.15
CA LYS A 38 -18.15 14.37 17.13
C LYS A 38 -18.89 14.70 15.83
N ILE A 39 -18.52 14.10 14.71
CA ILE A 39 -19.14 14.31 13.40
C ILE A 39 -20.43 13.53 13.31
N SER A 40 -20.38 12.24 13.63
CA SER A 40 -21.54 11.34 13.63
C SER A 40 -21.22 10.06 14.41
N TYR A 41 -22.26 9.35 14.85
CA TYR A 41 -22.15 8.13 15.63
C TYR A 41 -23.00 7.00 15.06
N ALA A 42 -22.41 5.82 14.96
CA ALA A 42 -23.11 4.56 14.77
C ALA A 42 -22.43 3.49 15.62
N GLN A 43 -23.21 2.55 16.13
CA GLN A 43 -22.66 1.41 16.85
C GLN A 43 -22.03 0.43 15.87
N VAL A 44 -20.77 0.08 16.11
CA VAL A 44 -20.01 -0.89 15.31
C VAL A 44 -19.81 -2.16 16.12
N PHE A 45 -20.11 -3.29 15.52
CA PHE A 45 -19.98 -4.61 16.15
C PHE A 45 -18.91 -5.42 15.42
N PRO A 46 -18.02 -6.11 16.13
CA PRO A 46 -17.10 -7.06 15.49
C PRO A 46 -17.90 -8.23 14.89
N LEU A 47 -17.57 -8.63 13.67
CA LEU A 47 -18.18 -9.80 13.00
C LEU A 47 -17.61 -11.13 13.49
N ILE A 48 -16.42 -11.10 14.05
CA ILE A 48 -15.71 -12.28 14.53
C ILE A 48 -15.49 -12.18 16.04
N THR A 49 -15.43 -13.33 16.70
CA THR A 49 -15.15 -13.37 18.14
C THR A 49 -13.72 -12.92 18.44
N ARG A 50 -13.48 -12.40 19.64
CA ARG A 50 -12.15 -11.97 20.09
C ARG A 50 -11.12 -13.10 20.03
N ASP A 51 -11.52 -14.33 20.34
CA ASP A 51 -10.62 -15.49 20.32
C ASP A 51 -10.23 -15.88 18.91
N PHE A 52 -11.17 -15.77 17.94
CA PHE A 52 -10.86 -16.02 16.54
C PHE A 52 -9.95 -14.93 15.97
N SER A 53 -10.19 -13.66 16.30
CA SER A 53 -9.30 -12.55 15.93
C SER A 53 -7.88 -12.77 16.41
N LYS A 54 -7.68 -13.17 17.66
CA LYS A 54 -6.35 -13.49 18.21
C LYS A 54 -5.65 -14.63 17.48
N LYS A 55 -6.42 -15.66 17.08
CA LYS A 55 -5.84 -16.78 16.29
C LYS A 55 -5.37 -16.31 14.91
N LEU A 56 -6.17 -15.47 14.23
CA LEU A 56 -5.78 -14.90 12.94
C LEU A 56 -4.54 -14.01 13.07
N GLU A 57 -4.48 -13.14 14.07
CA GLU A 57 -3.32 -12.29 14.31
C GLU A 57 -2.05 -13.10 14.61
N LYS A 58 -2.18 -14.15 15.40
CA LYS A 58 -1.06 -15.07 15.65
C LYS A 58 -0.59 -15.71 14.35
N PHE A 59 -1.50 -16.25 13.53
CA PHE A 59 -1.18 -16.83 12.24
C PHE A 59 -0.44 -15.83 11.33
N GLU A 60 -0.94 -14.59 11.22
CA GLU A 60 -0.31 -13.56 10.40
C GLU A 60 1.10 -13.17 10.88
N ARG A 61 1.33 -13.17 12.20
CA ARG A 61 2.65 -12.89 12.78
C ARG A 61 3.64 -14.03 12.62
N ASP A 62 3.16 -15.26 12.74
CA ASP A 62 4.00 -16.46 12.63
C ASP A 62 4.38 -16.74 11.16
N ARG A 63 3.53 -16.35 10.21
CA ARG A 63 3.67 -16.60 8.77
C ARG A 63 4.80 -15.80 8.11
N VAL A 64 5.03 -14.56 8.56
CA VAL A 64 6.02 -13.65 7.97
C VAL A 64 6.83 -12.98 9.06
N ARG A 65 8.14 -13.08 8.95
CA ARG A 65 9.05 -12.34 9.81
C ARG A 65 9.05 -10.85 9.42
N LEU A 66 8.54 -10.02 10.30
CA LEU A 66 8.48 -8.58 10.13
C LEU A 66 9.72 -7.92 10.78
N GLU A 67 10.70 -7.57 9.97
CA GLU A 67 12.02 -7.11 10.44
C GLU A 67 11.98 -5.83 11.28
N VAL A 68 10.99 -4.95 11.05
CA VAL A 68 10.86 -3.69 11.82
C VAL A 68 10.43 -3.88 13.27
N LEU A 69 9.95 -5.06 13.66
CA LEU A 69 9.43 -5.30 15.01
C LEU A 69 10.51 -5.42 16.10
N GLY A 70 11.77 -5.37 15.74
CA GLY A 70 12.87 -5.49 16.71
C GLY A 70 14.21 -4.97 16.22
N GLN A 71 14.28 -4.35 15.05
CA GLN A 71 15.53 -3.93 14.43
C GLN A 71 15.45 -2.50 13.88
N SER A 72 16.63 -1.87 13.68
CA SER A 72 16.71 -0.60 12.98
C SER A 72 16.42 -0.80 11.48
N VAL A 73 15.66 0.13 10.90
CA VAL A 73 15.39 0.16 9.45
C VAL A 73 16.70 0.36 8.69
N PRO A 74 17.08 -0.53 7.76
CA PRO A 74 18.26 -0.35 6.91
C PRO A 74 18.18 0.96 6.13
N HIS A 75 19.28 1.70 6.12
CA HIS A 75 19.43 2.94 5.37
C HIS A 75 20.50 2.78 4.30
N PHE A 76 20.15 3.05 3.04
CA PHE A 76 21.06 2.95 1.91
C PHE A 76 21.42 4.34 1.39
N MET A 77 22.73 4.63 1.30
CA MET A 77 23.25 5.89 0.76
C MET A 77 23.26 5.90 -0.78
N ASN A 78 23.17 4.71 -1.39
CA ASN A 78 23.12 4.58 -2.84
C ASN A 78 22.42 3.27 -3.25
N ALA A 79 22.04 3.21 -4.53
CA ALA A 79 21.32 2.05 -5.06
C ALA A 79 22.17 0.76 -5.04
N SER A 80 23.49 0.87 -5.09
CA SER A 80 24.38 -0.30 -5.04
C SER A 80 24.33 -1.01 -3.70
N GLU A 81 24.27 -0.26 -2.61
CA GLU A 81 24.10 -0.83 -1.27
C GLU A 81 22.80 -1.59 -1.15
N CYS A 82 21.71 -1.02 -1.70
CA CYS A 82 20.41 -1.69 -1.73
C CYS A 82 20.47 -3.00 -2.54
N VAL A 83 21.09 -2.99 -3.72
CA VAL A 83 21.29 -4.20 -4.54
C VAL A 83 22.10 -5.25 -3.79
N ASN A 84 23.23 -4.87 -3.19
CA ASN A 84 24.07 -5.80 -2.41
C ASN A 84 23.31 -6.38 -1.20
N TYR A 85 22.38 -5.62 -0.63
CA TYR A 85 21.53 -6.12 0.44
C TYR A 85 20.55 -7.18 -0.09
N LEU A 86 19.93 -6.94 -1.25
CA LEU A 86 19.01 -7.88 -1.90
C LEU A 86 19.68 -9.21 -2.28
N ASP A 87 20.98 -9.20 -2.60
CA ASP A 87 21.72 -10.39 -3.02
C ASP A 87 21.88 -11.45 -1.92
N ARG A 88 21.58 -11.09 -0.68
CA ARG A 88 21.56 -12.04 0.44
C ARG A 88 20.33 -12.96 0.42
N PHE A 89 19.32 -12.64 -0.37
CA PHE A 89 18.03 -13.29 -0.39
C PHE A 89 17.83 -14.01 -1.72
N HIS A 90 17.71 -15.32 -1.69
CA HIS A 90 17.60 -16.14 -2.89
C HIS A 90 16.15 -16.60 -3.09
N GLY A 91 15.60 -16.42 -4.27
CA GLY A 91 14.21 -16.78 -4.61
C GLY A 91 13.42 -15.62 -5.22
N SER A 92 12.10 -15.66 -5.07
CA SER A 92 11.22 -14.58 -5.54
C SER A 92 11.26 -13.39 -4.58
N ARG A 93 11.62 -12.22 -5.09
CA ARG A 93 11.75 -10.98 -4.30
C ARG A 93 10.76 -9.94 -4.80
N LEU A 94 10.06 -9.31 -3.88
CA LEU A 94 9.23 -8.14 -4.13
C LEU A 94 9.91 -6.91 -3.53
N VAL A 95 10.15 -5.87 -4.34
CA VAL A 95 10.69 -4.58 -3.89
C VAL A 95 9.69 -3.48 -4.21
N VAL A 96 9.19 -2.78 -3.20
CA VAL A 96 8.17 -1.75 -3.35
C VAL A 96 8.72 -0.38 -3.01
N PHE A 97 8.57 0.55 -3.95
CA PHE A 97 8.92 1.96 -3.77
C PHE A 97 7.67 2.84 -3.69
N ASN A 98 7.79 3.96 -3.00
CA ASN A 98 6.70 4.92 -2.79
C ASN A 98 6.39 5.76 -4.04
N THR A 99 7.33 5.86 -5.00
CA THR A 99 7.14 6.62 -6.23
C THR A 99 7.37 5.77 -7.46
N VAL A 100 6.63 6.07 -8.54
CA VAL A 100 6.80 5.44 -9.85
C VAL A 100 8.23 5.64 -10.36
N ARG A 101 8.78 6.84 -10.16
CA ARG A 101 10.14 7.18 -10.58
C ARG A 101 11.19 6.32 -9.89
N SER A 102 11.12 6.19 -8.56
CA SER A 102 12.05 5.36 -7.78
C SER A 102 11.97 3.89 -8.19
N ALA A 103 10.76 3.36 -8.36
CA ALA A 103 10.54 1.99 -8.81
C ALA A 103 11.15 1.74 -10.21
N ALA A 104 10.86 2.62 -11.18
CA ALA A 104 11.37 2.50 -12.54
C ALA A 104 12.91 2.62 -12.59
N LEU A 105 13.47 3.57 -11.83
CA LEU A 105 14.92 3.76 -11.72
C LEU A 105 15.61 2.52 -11.15
N PHE A 106 15.09 1.97 -10.06
CA PHE A 106 15.67 0.80 -9.44
C PHE A 106 15.56 -0.45 -10.32
N ALA A 107 14.41 -0.64 -10.97
CA ALA A 107 14.22 -1.71 -11.95
C ALA A 107 15.23 -1.61 -13.12
N LYS A 108 15.48 -0.37 -13.61
CA LYS A 108 16.50 -0.13 -14.61
C LYS A 108 17.91 -0.49 -14.12
N ILE A 109 18.27 -0.05 -12.90
CA ILE A 109 19.60 -0.36 -12.30
C ILE A 109 19.81 -1.87 -12.18
N LEU A 110 18.80 -2.62 -11.73
CA LEU A 110 18.88 -4.08 -11.66
C LEU A 110 19.06 -4.70 -13.05
N ARG A 111 18.28 -4.24 -14.03
CA ARG A 111 18.35 -4.76 -15.42
C ARG A 111 19.72 -4.47 -16.05
N ASP A 112 20.25 -3.27 -15.89
CA ASP A 112 21.57 -2.87 -16.42
C ASP A 112 22.70 -3.71 -15.80
N ARG A 113 22.49 -4.30 -14.62
CA ARG A 113 23.42 -5.22 -13.95
C ARG A 113 23.18 -6.70 -14.27
N GLY A 114 22.24 -7.01 -15.16
CA GLY A 114 21.96 -8.38 -15.60
C GLY A 114 21.06 -9.19 -14.65
N TYR A 115 20.37 -8.54 -13.71
CA TYR A 115 19.38 -9.24 -12.87
C TYR A 115 18.12 -9.56 -13.65
N ASP A 116 17.48 -10.66 -13.30
CA ASP A 116 16.13 -10.99 -13.78
C ASP A 116 15.10 -10.15 -13.02
N VAL A 117 14.57 -9.12 -13.68
CA VAL A 117 13.71 -8.12 -13.06
C VAL A 117 12.47 -7.82 -13.90
N LEU A 118 11.32 -7.84 -13.24
CA LEU A 118 10.05 -7.31 -13.73
C LEU A 118 9.74 -5.98 -13.05
N HIS A 119 9.00 -5.09 -13.73
CA HIS A 119 8.56 -3.82 -13.17
C HIS A 119 7.04 -3.68 -13.28
N LEU A 120 6.40 -3.24 -12.20
CA LEU A 120 4.95 -3.04 -12.14
C LEU A 120 4.62 -1.70 -11.48
N SER A 121 4.01 -0.80 -12.23
CA SER A 121 3.56 0.50 -11.71
C SER A 121 2.34 1.02 -12.47
N THR A 122 1.74 2.08 -11.95
CA THR A 122 0.62 2.76 -12.62
C THR A 122 1.02 3.51 -13.89
N ALA A 123 2.32 3.68 -14.16
CA ALA A 123 2.82 4.30 -15.38
C ALA A 123 2.85 3.33 -16.59
N LEU A 124 2.67 2.03 -16.36
CA LEU A 124 2.56 1.08 -17.45
C LEU A 124 1.21 1.21 -18.16
N THR A 125 1.21 0.93 -19.47
CA THR A 125 -0.06 0.77 -20.20
C THR A 125 -0.88 -0.39 -19.63
N PRO A 126 -2.20 -0.43 -19.82
CA PRO A 126 -3.01 -1.56 -19.36
C PRO A 126 -2.50 -2.90 -19.92
N ASP A 127 -2.13 -2.95 -21.19
CA ASP A 127 -1.65 -4.18 -21.86
C ASP A 127 -0.29 -4.64 -21.27
N ASP A 128 0.65 -3.70 -21.05
CA ASP A 128 1.95 -4.01 -20.43
C ASP A 128 1.77 -4.47 -18.98
N ARG A 129 0.85 -3.84 -18.24
CA ARG A 129 0.54 -4.23 -16.88
C ARG A 129 -0.01 -5.64 -16.82
N GLU A 130 -0.96 -5.98 -17.69
CA GLU A 130 -1.54 -7.33 -17.77
C GLU A 130 -0.48 -8.37 -18.11
N SER A 131 0.40 -8.07 -19.07
CA SER A 131 1.53 -8.93 -19.45
C SER A 131 2.48 -9.19 -18.27
N VAL A 132 2.85 -8.15 -17.51
CA VAL A 132 3.69 -8.31 -16.31
C VAL A 132 2.98 -9.12 -15.23
N ILE A 133 1.70 -8.86 -14.98
CA ILE A 133 0.90 -9.63 -13.99
C ILE A 133 0.85 -11.10 -14.37
N HIS A 134 0.64 -11.40 -15.65
CA HIS A 134 0.60 -12.78 -16.16
C HIS A 134 1.96 -13.48 -15.94
N GLU A 135 3.06 -12.82 -16.31
CA GLU A 135 4.42 -13.34 -16.13
C GLU A 135 4.74 -13.60 -14.64
N VAL A 136 4.38 -12.66 -13.75
CA VAL A 136 4.57 -12.83 -12.29
C VAL A 136 3.81 -14.06 -11.80
N LYS A 137 2.55 -14.23 -12.21
CA LYS A 137 1.74 -15.40 -11.83
C LYS A 137 2.38 -16.69 -12.32
N GLN A 138 2.79 -16.77 -13.59
CA GLN A 138 3.45 -17.95 -14.13
C GLN A 138 4.71 -18.32 -13.33
N ARG A 139 5.53 -17.34 -12.94
CA ARG A 139 6.76 -17.57 -12.17
C ARG A 139 6.47 -18.05 -10.75
N LEU A 140 5.45 -17.50 -10.11
CA LEU A 140 5.06 -17.91 -8.76
C LEU A 140 4.39 -19.28 -8.74
N ASP A 141 3.58 -19.62 -9.75
CA ASP A 141 2.90 -20.91 -9.85
C ASP A 141 3.87 -22.05 -10.24
N ASN A 142 4.90 -21.75 -11.06
CA ASN A 142 5.86 -22.73 -11.56
C ASN A 142 7.23 -22.62 -10.87
N ARG A 143 7.27 -22.50 -9.55
CA ARG A 143 8.48 -22.27 -8.74
C ARG A 143 9.60 -23.26 -9.00
N SER A 144 9.28 -24.53 -9.26
CA SER A 144 10.27 -25.58 -9.55
C SER A 144 11.07 -25.31 -10.84
N ASN A 145 10.51 -24.55 -11.79
CA ASN A 145 11.16 -24.18 -13.03
C ASN A 145 11.97 -22.87 -12.91
N TYR A 146 11.68 -22.05 -11.89
CA TYR A 146 12.34 -20.77 -11.63
C TYR A 146 13.26 -20.89 -10.41
N ILE A 147 14.33 -21.72 -10.55
CA ILE A 147 15.32 -21.93 -9.49
C ILE A 147 16.18 -20.67 -9.26
N ARG A 148 16.28 -19.80 -10.26
CA ARG A 148 17.05 -18.56 -10.15
C ARG A 148 16.26 -17.47 -9.41
N SER A 149 16.99 -16.68 -8.64
CA SER A 149 16.42 -15.50 -8.01
C SER A 149 15.93 -14.49 -9.03
N TRP A 150 14.75 -13.95 -8.85
CA TRP A 150 14.19 -12.89 -9.68
C TRP A 150 13.50 -11.85 -8.79
N THR A 151 13.29 -10.66 -9.33
CA THR A 151 12.76 -9.53 -8.55
C THR A 151 11.61 -8.85 -9.29
N LEU A 152 10.49 -8.67 -8.61
CA LEU A 152 9.48 -7.71 -9.03
C LEU A 152 9.74 -6.38 -8.32
N VAL A 153 10.00 -5.32 -9.08
CA VAL A 153 10.04 -3.95 -8.56
C VAL A 153 8.71 -3.28 -8.85
N ALA A 154 8.01 -2.84 -7.80
CA ALA A 154 6.65 -2.31 -7.92
C ALA A 154 6.45 -1.02 -7.13
N THR A 155 5.30 -0.38 -7.33
CA THR A 155 4.73 0.64 -6.43
C THR A 155 3.60 0.05 -5.61
N SER A 156 2.93 0.86 -4.78
CA SER A 156 1.76 0.45 -3.96
C SER A 156 0.61 -0.18 -4.75
N CYS A 157 0.63 -0.14 -6.09
CA CYS A 157 -0.37 -0.85 -6.91
C CYS A 157 -0.41 -2.36 -6.67
N ILE A 158 0.64 -2.96 -6.03
CA ILE A 158 0.70 -4.38 -5.65
C ILE A 158 -0.09 -4.68 -4.37
N GLU A 159 -0.39 -3.67 -3.55
CA GLU A 159 -1.02 -3.85 -2.24
C GLU A 159 -2.46 -4.37 -2.34
N CYS A 160 -3.19 -3.96 -3.38
CA CYS A 160 -4.59 -4.29 -3.56
C CYS A 160 -4.86 -5.07 -4.85
N GLY A 161 -5.79 -6.02 -4.79
CA GLY A 161 -6.34 -6.70 -5.98
C GLY A 161 -5.46 -7.76 -6.62
N MET A 162 -4.26 -8.03 -6.10
CA MET A 162 -3.34 -9.03 -6.65
C MET A 162 -3.14 -10.20 -5.70
N ASP A 163 -3.26 -11.41 -6.22
CA ASP A 163 -3.04 -12.65 -5.47
C ASP A 163 -1.64 -13.20 -5.76
N PHE A 164 -0.64 -12.55 -5.12
CA PHE A 164 0.76 -12.93 -5.23
C PHE A 164 1.30 -13.40 -3.89
N SER A 165 2.27 -14.32 -3.92
CA SER A 165 2.97 -14.83 -2.75
C SER A 165 4.46 -14.93 -3.04
N PHE A 166 5.20 -13.93 -2.59
CA PHE A 166 6.67 -13.88 -2.72
C PHE A 166 7.36 -14.50 -1.52
N HIS A 167 8.61 -14.93 -1.71
CA HIS A 167 9.44 -15.41 -0.62
C HIS A 167 9.93 -14.26 0.26
N TYR A 168 10.51 -13.22 -0.34
CA TYR A 168 11.05 -12.06 0.36
C TYR A 168 10.41 -10.76 -0.12
N GLY A 169 10.14 -9.87 0.81
CA GLY A 169 9.64 -8.53 0.56
C GLY A 169 10.55 -7.44 1.09
N PHE A 170 10.64 -6.37 0.32
CA PHE A 170 11.38 -5.17 0.67
C PHE A 170 10.51 -3.96 0.35
N CYS A 171 10.29 -3.08 1.29
CA CYS A 171 9.50 -1.88 1.03
C CYS A 171 10.23 -0.62 1.50
N GLU A 172 10.20 0.39 0.66
CA GLU A 172 10.62 1.72 1.09
C GLU A 172 9.70 2.19 2.22
N LEU A 173 10.28 2.69 3.30
CA LEU A 173 9.53 3.12 4.49
C LEU A 173 8.45 4.15 4.12
N CYS A 174 7.20 3.83 4.40
CA CYS A 174 6.04 4.63 4.09
C CYS A 174 5.07 4.70 5.29
N SER A 175 3.97 3.98 5.25
CA SER A 175 3.00 3.88 6.33
C SER A 175 2.98 2.49 6.96
N LEU A 176 2.51 2.40 8.19
CA LEU A 176 2.33 1.11 8.87
C LEU A 176 1.27 0.26 8.17
N GLU A 177 0.21 0.89 7.63
CA GLU A 177 -0.83 0.18 6.87
C GLU A 177 -0.27 -0.49 5.62
N SER A 178 0.48 0.25 4.79
CA SER A 178 1.15 -0.30 3.59
C SER A 178 2.09 -1.44 3.96
N TYR A 179 2.84 -1.32 5.06
CA TYR A 179 3.71 -2.36 5.55
C TYR A 179 2.96 -3.67 5.85
N TYR A 180 1.85 -3.60 6.57
CA TYR A 180 1.02 -4.78 6.84
C TYR A 180 0.27 -5.29 5.60
N GLN A 181 -0.13 -4.43 4.67
CA GLN A 181 -0.73 -4.86 3.40
C GLN A 181 0.27 -5.63 2.54
N LEU A 182 1.52 -5.18 2.52
CA LEU A 182 2.62 -5.87 1.83
C LEU A 182 2.99 -7.18 2.52
N SER A 183 2.92 -7.28 3.84
CA SER A 183 3.15 -8.56 4.53
C SER A 183 2.19 -9.64 4.04
N GLY A 184 0.95 -9.28 3.66
CA GLY A 184 -0.01 -10.17 3.02
C GLY A 184 0.38 -10.64 1.61
N ARG A 185 1.51 -10.18 1.05
CA ARG A 185 2.07 -10.62 -0.24
C ARG A 185 3.32 -11.49 -0.08
N ILE A 186 3.75 -11.71 1.14
CA ILE A 186 4.94 -12.51 1.46
C ILE A 186 4.48 -13.78 2.16
N SER A 187 4.93 -14.96 1.68
CA SER A 187 4.52 -16.25 2.21
C SER A 187 3.01 -16.38 2.47
N ARG A 188 2.20 -15.86 1.56
CA ARG A 188 0.75 -15.63 1.78
C ARG A 188 -0.01 -16.86 2.24
N ASN A 189 0.35 -18.03 1.73
CA ASN A 189 -0.29 -19.29 2.08
C ASN A 189 0.60 -20.15 2.99
N ASP A 190 1.47 -19.51 3.79
CA ASP A 190 2.45 -20.20 4.63
C ASP A 190 3.39 -21.12 3.82
N GLU A 191 3.81 -20.63 2.65
CA GLU A 191 4.54 -21.41 1.64
C GLU A 191 6.04 -21.43 1.89
N TYR A 192 6.56 -20.53 2.72
CA TYR A 192 7.97 -20.37 3.04
C TYR A 192 8.14 -20.23 4.55
N GLU A 193 9.01 -21.08 5.13
CA GLU A 193 9.29 -21.05 6.58
C GLU A 193 10.06 -19.79 7.01
N ASP A 194 10.79 -19.16 6.09
CA ASP A 194 11.64 -18.00 6.33
C ASP A 194 11.17 -16.73 5.60
N GLY A 195 9.88 -16.66 5.25
CA GLY A 195 9.28 -15.50 4.59
C GLY A 195 9.52 -14.22 5.41
N THR A 196 10.15 -13.21 4.79
CA THR A 196 10.58 -12.01 5.49
C THR A 196 10.15 -10.76 4.75
N LEU A 197 9.66 -9.76 5.49
CA LEU A 197 9.40 -8.40 4.98
C LEU A 197 10.31 -7.40 5.71
N THR A 198 11.17 -6.72 4.94
CA THR A 198 12.10 -5.71 5.41
C THR A 198 11.68 -4.33 4.93
N CYS A 199 11.56 -3.35 5.84
CA CYS A 199 11.51 -1.94 5.44
C CYS A 199 12.92 -1.39 5.24
N PHE A 200 13.07 -0.42 4.32
CA PHE A 200 14.32 0.30 4.11
C PHE A 200 14.09 1.78 3.81
N THR A 201 15.16 2.57 3.92
CA THR A 201 15.20 3.96 3.44
C THR A 201 16.38 4.13 2.48
N ILE A 202 16.24 5.02 1.51
CA ILE A 202 17.28 5.30 0.51
C ILE A 202 17.37 6.80 0.25
N THR A 203 18.60 7.34 0.18
CA THR A 203 18.88 8.77 -0.10
C THR A 203 19.70 8.99 -1.37
N ALA A 204 19.75 8.01 -2.25
CA ALA A 204 20.49 8.09 -3.52
C ALA A 204 19.85 9.09 -4.50
N ASP A 205 20.68 9.65 -5.40
CA ASP A 205 20.21 10.54 -6.46
C ASP A 205 19.14 9.88 -7.33
N GLY A 206 18.07 10.62 -7.60
CA GLY A 206 16.92 10.16 -8.38
C GLY A 206 15.87 9.42 -7.59
N PHE A 207 16.12 9.04 -6.35
CA PHE A 207 15.12 8.54 -5.41
C PHE A 207 14.55 9.69 -4.61
N GLY A 208 13.27 9.67 -4.36
CA GLY A 208 12.58 10.76 -3.67
C GLY A 208 11.36 10.27 -2.90
N ILE A 209 11.05 10.99 -1.84
CA ILE A 209 9.87 10.74 -1.01
C ILE A 209 8.70 11.52 -1.64
N HIS A 210 7.55 10.86 -1.74
CA HIS A 210 6.32 11.57 -2.11
C HIS A 210 5.84 12.40 -0.91
N PRO A 211 5.53 13.70 -1.08
CA PRO A 211 5.13 14.57 0.03
C PRO A 211 3.94 14.04 0.85
N ASP A 212 2.99 13.38 0.20
CA ASP A 212 1.80 12.82 0.86
C ASP A 212 2.14 11.72 1.88
N PHE A 213 3.33 11.14 1.80
CA PHE A 213 3.76 10.09 2.72
C PHE A 213 4.61 10.58 3.88
N GLU A 214 5.01 11.86 3.93
CA GLU A 214 5.92 12.38 4.96
C GLU A 214 5.38 12.14 6.38
N ILE A 215 4.13 12.52 6.63
CA ILE A 215 3.51 12.36 7.97
C ILE A 215 3.37 10.88 8.34
N ALA A 216 2.90 10.04 7.42
CA ALA A 216 2.72 8.62 7.67
C ALA A 216 4.06 7.93 7.97
N ARG A 217 5.10 8.28 7.21
CA ARG A 217 6.47 7.80 7.40
C ARG A 217 7.06 8.25 8.73
N GLU A 218 6.88 9.51 9.10
CA GLU A 218 7.35 10.04 10.39
C GLU A 218 6.67 9.33 11.57
N VAL A 219 5.36 9.13 11.49
CA VAL A 219 4.59 8.39 12.49
C VAL A 219 5.07 6.95 12.60
N PHE A 220 5.22 6.25 11.48
CA PHE A 220 5.71 4.87 11.48
C PHE A 220 7.13 4.77 12.05
N THR A 221 8.02 5.70 11.71
CA THR A 221 9.37 5.78 12.29
C THR A 221 9.31 5.92 13.82
N LYS A 222 8.44 6.79 14.34
CA LYS A 222 8.24 6.96 15.80
C LYS A 222 7.72 5.67 16.45
N GLN A 223 6.81 4.96 15.78
CA GLN A 223 6.30 3.69 16.29
C GLN A 223 7.38 2.60 16.31
N ILE A 224 8.24 2.52 15.29
CA ILE A 224 9.40 1.59 15.29
C ILE A 224 10.32 1.90 16.46
N HIS A 225 10.72 3.17 16.64
CA HIS A 225 11.62 3.57 17.72
C HIS A 225 11.03 3.38 19.13
N SER A 226 9.69 3.39 19.24
CA SER A 226 9.05 3.13 20.55
C SER A 226 9.18 1.68 21.01
N GLY A 227 9.49 0.74 20.10
CA GLY A 227 9.56 -0.70 20.38
C GLY A 227 8.22 -1.36 20.70
N ARG A 228 7.10 -0.61 20.66
CA ARG A 228 5.78 -1.10 21.12
C ARG A 228 5.02 -1.92 20.05
N LEU A 229 5.47 -1.91 18.80
CA LEU A 229 4.76 -2.59 17.71
C LEU A 229 4.63 -4.11 17.96
N SER A 230 5.59 -4.73 18.66
CA SER A 230 5.55 -6.15 19.03
C SER A 230 4.43 -6.48 20.03
N ASP A 231 4.04 -5.52 20.85
CA ASP A 231 3.10 -5.71 21.97
C ASP A 231 1.65 -5.42 21.54
N LEU A 232 1.44 -4.73 20.41
CA LEU A 232 0.14 -4.34 19.89
C LEU A 232 -0.40 -5.38 18.90
N THR A 233 -1.72 -5.52 18.85
CA THR A 233 -2.35 -6.20 17.72
C THR A 233 -2.16 -5.38 16.43
N ILE A 234 -2.26 -6.01 15.26
CA ILE A 234 -2.18 -5.28 13.98
C ILE A 234 -3.22 -4.16 13.94
N THR A 235 -4.45 -4.47 14.32
CA THR A 235 -5.56 -3.50 14.36
C THR A 235 -5.26 -2.33 15.32
N ASP A 236 -4.73 -2.60 16.50
CA ASP A 236 -4.45 -1.54 17.49
C ASP A 236 -3.24 -0.69 17.04
N ALA A 237 -2.20 -1.32 16.49
CA ALA A 237 -1.03 -0.61 15.95
C ALA A 237 -1.40 0.34 14.81
N VAL A 238 -2.24 -0.11 13.86
CA VAL A 238 -2.73 0.71 12.75
C VAL A 238 -3.69 1.81 13.24
N SER A 239 -4.54 1.52 14.23
CA SER A 239 -5.42 2.52 14.84
C SER A 239 -4.63 3.62 15.54
N GLU A 240 -3.57 3.26 16.30
CA GLU A 240 -2.66 4.22 16.94
C GLU A 240 -1.91 5.05 15.88
N SER A 241 -1.44 4.41 14.80
CA SER A 241 -0.80 5.10 13.67
C SER A 241 -1.71 6.16 13.07
N PHE A 242 -2.95 5.80 12.78
CA PHE A 242 -3.95 6.70 12.23
C PHE A 242 -4.25 7.89 13.15
N ASP A 243 -4.40 7.65 14.45
CA ASP A 243 -4.63 8.70 15.44
C ASP A 243 -3.44 9.65 15.55
N MET A 244 -2.21 9.15 15.48
CA MET A 244 -1.00 9.97 15.45
C MET A 244 -0.91 10.80 14.17
N GLN A 245 -1.24 10.24 13.01
CA GLN A 245 -1.29 10.98 11.73
C GLN A 245 -2.31 12.13 11.80
N ILE A 246 -3.54 11.88 12.29
CA ILE A 246 -4.55 12.91 12.47
C ILE A 246 -4.04 14.04 13.37
N LYS A 247 -3.41 13.71 14.50
CA LYS A 247 -2.83 14.72 15.40
C LYS A 247 -1.75 15.54 14.72
N SER A 248 -0.88 14.91 13.94
CA SER A 248 0.20 15.58 13.19
C SER A 248 -0.34 16.51 12.10
N MET A 249 -1.51 16.19 11.53
CA MET A 249 -2.22 17.04 10.55
C MET A 249 -3.00 18.20 11.20
N GLY A 250 -2.98 18.35 12.52
CA GLY A 250 -3.75 19.36 13.24
C GLY A 250 -5.24 19.00 13.44
N GLY A 251 -5.61 17.74 13.23
CA GLY A 251 -6.95 17.22 13.41
C GLY A 251 -7.65 16.84 12.10
N LEU A 252 -8.90 16.39 12.22
CA LEU A 252 -9.73 16.03 11.07
C LEU A 252 -10.33 17.27 10.43
N SER A 253 -10.21 17.39 9.11
CA SER A 253 -10.94 18.41 8.35
C SER A 253 -12.42 18.03 8.21
N ASP A 254 -13.32 18.94 8.61
CA ASP A 254 -14.75 18.82 8.41
C ASP A 254 -15.28 19.71 7.25
N GLU A 255 -14.40 20.19 6.40
CA GLU A 255 -14.73 21.12 5.30
C GLU A 255 -15.81 20.54 4.37
N ILE A 256 -15.65 19.30 3.93
CA ILE A 256 -16.65 18.63 3.08
C ILE A 256 -17.97 18.44 3.82
N CYS A 257 -17.92 18.13 5.13
CA CYS A 257 -19.11 18.03 5.96
C CYS A 257 -19.86 19.38 6.09
N LYS A 258 -19.13 20.50 6.09
CA LYS A 258 -19.72 21.85 6.09
C LYS A 258 -20.39 22.18 4.75
N LEU A 259 -19.74 21.87 3.64
CA LEU A 259 -20.30 22.03 2.30
C LEU A 259 -21.59 21.20 2.12
N ASP A 260 -21.57 19.96 2.55
CA ASP A 260 -22.72 19.05 2.50
C ASP A 260 -23.89 19.58 3.34
N ARG A 261 -23.64 20.05 4.57
CA ARG A 261 -24.64 20.72 5.41
C ARG A 261 -25.21 21.98 4.76
N GLY A 262 -24.37 22.73 4.07
CA GLY A 262 -24.75 23.91 3.30
C GLY A 262 -25.42 23.60 1.97
N ARG A 263 -25.64 22.31 1.63
CA ARG A 263 -26.22 21.84 0.35
C ARG A 263 -25.42 22.31 -0.89
N ASN A 264 -24.13 22.57 -0.73
CA ASN A 264 -23.25 22.91 -1.83
C ASN A 264 -22.71 21.64 -2.50
N PHE A 265 -23.60 20.87 -3.13
CA PHE A 265 -23.28 19.55 -3.69
C PHE A 265 -22.27 19.60 -4.83
N ALA A 266 -22.20 20.72 -5.57
CA ALA A 266 -21.21 20.88 -6.63
C ALA A 266 -19.77 20.88 -6.08
N ASP A 267 -19.54 21.60 -4.97
CA ASP A 267 -18.21 21.61 -4.32
C ASP A 267 -17.94 20.33 -3.54
N VAL A 268 -18.97 19.70 -2.97
CA VAL A 268 -18.83 18.36 -2.39
C VAL A 268 -18.34 17.37 -3.47
N ALA A 269 -18.96 17.34 -4.64
CA ALA A 269 -18.57 16.47 -5.74
C ALA A 269 -17.12 16.72 -6.23
N LYS A 270 -16.69 17.99 -6.24
CA LYS A 270 -15.31 18.36 -6.59
C LYS A 270 -14.28 17.91 -5.55
N LYS A 271 -14.61 18.05 -4.26
CA LYS A 271 -13.68 17.77 -3.15
C LYS A 271 -13.73 16.33 -2.66
N PHE A 272 -14.86 15.64 -2.81
CA PHE A 272 -14.99 14.22 -2.43
C PHE A 272 -14.51 13.33 -3.57
N ARG A 273 -13.19 13.27 -3.75
CA ARG A 273 -12.55 12.43 -4.76
C ARG A 273 -11.51 11.53 -4.11
N VAL A 274 -11.64 10.23 -4.34
CA VAL A 274 -10.67 9.22 -3.88
C VAL A 274 -9.43 9.22 -4.76
N ILE A 275 -9.62 9.51 -6.06
CA ILE A 275 -8.56 9.62 -7.07
C ILE A 275 -8.67 11.03 -7.66
N SER A 276 -7.55 11.76 -7.75
CA SER A 276 -7.53 13.07 -8.41
C SER A 276 -7.74 12.92 -9.92
N ASP A 277 -8.45 13.87 -10.51
CA ASP A 277 -8.72 13.88 -11.97
C ASP A 277 -7.60 14.52 -12.79
N ASP A 278 -6.47 14.88 -12.19
CA ASP A 278 -5.32 15.43 -12.90
C ASP A 278 -4.63 14.36 -13.75
N THR A 279 -5.40 13.81 -14.69
CA THR A 279 -4.92 12.79 -15.61
C THR A 279 -4.91 13.35 -17.03
N ILE A 280 -3.82 13.11 -17.74
CA ILE A 280 -3.71 13.41 -19.17
C ILE A 280 -3.85 12.07 -19.92
N THR A 281 -4.78 12.05 -20.87
CA THR A 281 -4.91 10.89 -21.77
C THR A 281 -3.68 10.79 -22.65
N VAL A 282 -2.95 9.68 -22.53
CA VAL A 282 -1.77 9.40 -23.35
C VAL A 282 -2.09 8.24 -24.28
N ILE A 283 -1.80 8.41 -25.56
CA ILE A 283 -1.95 7.34 -26.56
C ILE A 283 -0.59 6.65 -26.67
N ALA A 284 -0.53 5.41 -26.20
CA ALA A 284 0.71 4.63 -26.15
C ALA A 284 0.85 3.63 -27.33
N LYS A 285 -0.23 3.32 -28.06
CA LYS A 285 -0.18 2.35 -29.16
C LYS A 285 0.31 3.01 -30.46
N PRO A 286 1.43 2.55 -31.06
CA PRO A 286 1.97 3.16 -32.29
C PRO A 286 0.95 3.28 -33.43
N GLU A 287 0.10 2.26 -33.60
CA GLU A 287 -0.93 2.23 -34.65
C GLU A 287 -1.99 3.33 -34.47
N LEU A 288 -2.29 3.70 -33.23
CA LEU A 288 -3.21 4.79 -32.91
C LEU A 288 -2.55 6.15 -33.14
N ILE A 289 -1.27 6.25 -32.85
CA ILE A 289 -0.45 7.45 -33.09
C ILE A 289 -0.37 7.72 -34.61
N GLU A 290 -0.12 6.69 -35.43
CA GLU A 290 -0.13 6.79 -36.88
C GLU A 290 -1.49 7.22 -37.45
N LYS A 291 -2.60 6.67 -36.88
CA LYS A 291 -3.94 7.10 -37.27
C LYS A 291 -4.20 8.57 -36.97
N LEU A 292 -3.74 9.07 -35.80
CA LEU A 292 -3.83 10.48 -35.44
C LEU A 292 -3.03 11.38 -36.39
N HIS A 293 -1.79 10.99 -36.71
CA HIS A 293 -0.96 11.72 -37.67
C HIS A 293 -1.59 11.71 -39.07
N ALA A 294 -2.37 10.68 -39.42
CA ALA A 294 -3.15 10.61 -40.66
C ALA A 294 -4.49 11.36 -40.59
N GLY A 295 -4.77 12.12 -39.48
CA GLY A 295 -5.99 12.89 -39.32
C GLY A 295 -7.25 12.03 -39.07
N LYS A 296 -7.08 10.77 -38.68
CA LYS A 296 -8.19 9.84 -38.39
C LYS A 296 -8.58 9.93 -36.91
N SER A 297 -9.88 9.84 -36.65
CA SER A 297 -10.39 9.74 -35.26
C SER A 297 -9.92 8.44 -34.62
N VAL A 298 -9.52 8.55 -33.36
CA VAL A 298 -9.09 7.41 -32.50
C VAL A 298 -10.04 7.40 -31.31
N THR A 299 -11.02 6.53 -31.36
CA THR A 299 -11.96 6.24 -30.26
C THR A 299 -11.57 4.93 -29.58
#